data_3035bcbccfaf3bcc448fd408f85a53dc
#
_entry.id   3035bcbccfaf3bcc448fd408f85a53dc
#
_cell.length_a   1.000
_cell.length_b   1.000
_cell.length_c   1.000
_cell.angle_alpha   90.00
_cell.angle_beta   90.00
_cell.angle_gamma   90.00
#
_symmetry.space_group_name_H-M   'P 1'
#
loop_
_entity.id
_entity.type
_entity.pdbx_description
1 polymer ?
#
loop_
_entity_poly.entity_id
_entity_poly.type
_entity_poly.pdbx_seq_one_letter_code
_entity_poly.pdbx_strand_id
1 'polypeptide(L)'
;AFMITLLAADLLGGAAILNTVMSEGGAEKSYYIVAIGGYQSYNLAKEDAELFRGMGAAGFIAREGEEFFVALSAYASKADADSVAGKNSGATVKEITLPLPELKGISDKSAAEEALKYFEKAFAAFSAVAHKIDAGELGIDEAKNKIKALYDEIENIKRDFEQKTASDTSSAATEIKLAIITVLGISKNVLDGGFNPVALAADLRYYSVQILILHKKLLQSL
;
A
#
# COMPACT_ATOMS: atom_id res chain seq x y z
N ALA A 1 28.00 8.81 1.27
CA ALA A 1 26.80 9.04 0.47
C ALA A 1 26.00 7.75 0.44
N PHE A 2 24.87 7.70 1.11
CA PHE A 2 23.95 6.57 1.03
C PHE A 2 23.25 6.62 -0.33
N MET A 3 23.49 5.63 -1.16
CA MET A 3 22.76 5.44 -2.41
C MET A 3 21.72 4.34 -2.16
N ILE A 4 20.44 4.71 -2.06
CA ILE A 4 19.37 3.70 -1.99
C ILE A 4 19.24 3.08 -3.38
N THR A 5 19.52 1.81 -3.47
CA THR A 5 19.36 1.05 -4.71
C THR A 5 17.99 0.39 -4.68
N LEU A 6 16.97 1.12 -5.15
CA LEU A 6 15.66 0.55 -5.47
C LEU A 6 15.77 -0.05 -6.88
N LEU A 7 16.38 -1.23 -6.98
CA LEU A 7 16.48 -1.90 -8.28
C LEU A 7 15.11 -2.47 -8.68
N ALA A 8 14.81 -2.29 -9.96
CA ALA A 8 13.80 -3.08 -10.65
C ALA A 8 14.09 -4.56 -10.39
N ALA A 9 13.32 -5.19 -9.50
CA ALA A 9 13.32 -6.63 -9.40
C ALA A 9 12.74 -7.17 -10.70
N ASP A 10 13.34 -8.20 -11.23
CA ASP A 10 13.11 -8.73 -12.57
C ASP A 10 11.65 -8.78 -13.00
N LEU A 11 11.41 -8.34 -14.22
CA LEU A 11 10.16 -8.13 -14.96
C LEU A 11 9.15 -9.28 -14.99
N LEU A 12 9.41 -10.41 -14.37
CA LEU A 12 8.51 -11.56 -14.31
C LEU A 12 7.52 -11.52 -13.13
N GLY A 13 7.72 -10.64 -12.14
CA GLY A 13 6.87 -10.55 -10.96
C GLY A 13 5.56 -9.78 -11.16
N GLY A 14 5.50 -8.78 -12.04
CA GLY A 14 4.34 -7.89 -12.15
C GLY A 14 3.05 -8.55 -12.64
N ALA A 15 3.14 -9.49 -13.57
CA ALA A 15 1.99 -10.25 -14.06
C ALA A 15 1.61 -11.41 -13.10
N ALA A 16 2.61 -11.97 -12.40
CA ALA A 16 2.39 -13.01 -11.41
C ALA A 16 1.70 -12.46 -10.14
N ILE A 17 2.00 -11.20 -9.74
CA ILE A 17 1.38 -10.55 -8.58
C ILE A 17 -0.14 -10.41 -8.79
N LEU A 18 -0.60 -9.99 -9.98
CA LEU A 18 -2.02 -9.88 -10.28
C LEU A 18 -2.76 -11.24 -10.27
N ASN A 19 -2.09 -12.31 -10.65
CA ASN A 19 -2.67 -13.65 -10.64
C ASN A 19 -2.62 -14.33 -9.25
N THR A 20 -1.64 -14.00 -8.41
CA THR A 20 -1.51 -14.58 -7.05
C THR A 20 -2.48 -13.94 -6.05
N VAL A 21 -2.90 -12.68 -6.28
CA VAL A 21 -3.89 -11.97 -5.44
C VAL A 21 -5.30 -12.56 -5.60
N MET A 22 -5.56 -13.31 -6.69
CA MET A 22 -6.88 -13.89 -7.00
C MET A 22 -7.03 -15.35 -6.53
N SER A 23 -6.18 -15.87 -5.65
CA SER A 23 -6.37 -17.23 -5.12
C SER A 23 -7.58 -17.26 -4.18
N GLU A 24 -8.60 -17.97 -4.60
CA GLU A 24 -9.77 -18.35 -3.79
C GLU A 24 -9.33 -19.12 -2.55
N GLY A 25 -9.78 -18.66 -1.39
CA GLY A 25 -9.80 -19.46 -0.16
C GLY A 25 -8.93 -18.95 0.97
N GLY A 26 -9.54 -18.37 1.93
CA GLY A 26 -9.43 -18.40 3.39
C GLY A 26 -8.04 -18.52 4.07
N ALA A 27 -6.94 -18.13 3.45
CA ALA A 27 -5.63 -18.15 4.09
C ALA A 27 -5.18 -16.73 4.44
N GLU A 28 -4.53 -16.57 5.59
CA GLU A 28 -3.84 -15.34 5.96
C GLU A 28 -2.81 -14.98 4.89
N LYS A 29 -2.71 -13.70 4.57
CA LYS A 29 -1.77 -13.19 3.57
C LYS A 29 -0.67 -12.41 4.25
N SER A 30 0.57 -12.69 3.86
CA SER A 30 1.73 -11.94 4.33
C SER A 30 2.25 -10.97 3.29
N TYR A 31 2.65 -9.80 3.76
CA TYR A 31 3.33 -8.75 3.01
C TYR A 31 4.60 -8.36 3.74
N TYR A 32 5.54 -7.75 3.05
CA TYR A 32 6.88 -7.51 3.56
C TYR A 32 7.28 -6.06 3.34
N ILE A 33 7.56 -5.34 4.43
CA ILE A 33 8.04 -3.97 4.40
C ILE A 33 9.56 -3.98 4.54
N VAL A 34 10.26 -3.37 3.58
CA VAL A 34 11.68 -3.03 3.73
C VAL A 34 11.77 -1.72 4.50
N ALA A 35 12.45 -1.73 5.63
CA ALA A 35 12.51 -0.58 6.53
C ALA A 35 13.89 -0.41 7.15
N ILE A 36 14.20 0.83 7.51
CA ILE A 36 15.31 1.21 8.40
C ILE A 36 14.70 1.58 9.74
N GLY A 37 15.24 1.05 10.84
CA GLY A 37 14.59 1.19 12.14
C GLY A 37 15.55 1.46 13.28
N GLY A 38 14.97 1.47 14.51
CA GLY A 38 15.69 1.74 15.75
C GLY A 38 15.76 3.22 16.11
N TYR A 39 14.87 4.06 15.54
CA TYR A 39 14.81 5.47 15.92
C TYR A 39 14.09 5.64 17.26
N GLN A 40 14.75 6.30 18.20
CA GLN A 40 14.22 6.56 19.54
C GLN A 40 13.19 7.70 19.58
N SER A 41 13.06 8.47 18.49
CA SER A 41 12.07 9.54 18.39
C SER A 41 11.53 9.69 16.97
N TYR A 42 10.30 10.22 16.89
CA TYR A 42 9.67 10.55 15.62
C TYR A 42 10.49 11.57 14.81
N ASN A 43 11.12 12.56 15.47
CA ASN A 43 11.87 13.59 14.78
C ASN A 43 13.10 13.03 14.08
N LEU A 44 13.84 12.10 14.71
CA LEU A 44 14.97 11.43 14.07
C LEU A 44 14.52 10.59 12.87
N ALA A 45 13.43 9.84 13.03
CA ALA A 45 12.84 9.09 11.91
C ALA A 45 12.38 9.99 10.77
N LYS A 46 11.87 11.20 11.08
CA LYS A 46 11.37 12.14 10.09
C LYS A 46 12.49 12.71 9.21
N GLU A 47 13.64 13.03 9.77
CA GLU A 47 14.80 13.53 9.01
C GLU A 47 15.23 12.51 7.95
N ASP A 48 15.36 11.24 8.34
CA ASP A 48 15.71 10.16 7.41
C ASP A 48 14.58 9.85 6.43
N ALA A 49 13.31 9.91 6.88
CA ALA A 49 12.16 9.71 6.02
C ALA A 49 12.11 10.73 4.85
N GLU A 50 12.37 12.00 5.14
CA GLU A 50 12.44 13.06 4.13
C GLU A 50 13.59 12.83 3.15
N LEU A 51 14.77 12.43 3.66
CA LEU A 51 15.93 12.09 2.84
C LEU A 51 15.61 10.89 1.91
N PHE A 52 15.07 9.80 2.45
CA PHE A 52 14.73 8.61 1.66
C PHE A 52 13.64 8.88 0.63
N ARG A 53 12.66 9.72 0.99
CA ARG A 53 11.61 10.13 0.05
C ARG A 53 12.19 10.93 -1.12
N GLY A 54 13.14 11.82 -0.86
CA GLY A 54 13.88 12.55 -1.90
C GLY A 54 14.65 11.64 -2.85
N MET A 55 15.01 10.44 -2.42
CA MET A 55 15.67 9.40 -3.21
C MET A 55 14.70 8.40 -3.87
N GLY A 56 13.38 8.63 -3.77
CA GLY A 56 12.36 7.80 -4.39
C GLY A 56 11.77 6.69 -3.51
N ALA A 57 12.24 6.53 -2.26
CA ALA A 57 11.66 5.58 -1.32
C ALA A 57 10.35 6.10 -0.71
N ALA A 58 9.58 5.24 -0.02
CA ALA A 58 8.33 5.63 0.62
C ALA A 58 8.51 6.73 1.68
N GLY A 59 9.52 6.63 2.54
CA GLY A 59 9.68 7.54 3.67
C GLY A 59 8.48 7.52 4.63
N PHE A 60 7.81 6.37 4.77
CA PHE A 60 6.66 6.23 5.66
C PHE A 60 7.15 5.87 7.06
N ILE A 61 6.82 6.72 8.05
CA ILE A 61 7.21 6.49 9.44
C ILE A 61 6.13 5.66 10.12
N ALA A 62 6.52 4.53 10.70
CA ALA A 62 5.66 3.72 11.54
C ALA A 62 6.30 3.47 12.91
N ARG A 63 5.48 3.10 13.89
CA ARG A 63 5.91 2.79 15.25
C ARG A 63 5.71 1.32 15.54
N GLU A 64 6.71 0.71 16.17
CA GLU A 64 6.65 -0.66 16.68
C GLU A 64 7.18 -0.67 18.11
N GLY A 65 6.32 -0.95 19.06
CA GLY A 65 6.65 -0.78 20.48
C GLY A 65 7.00 0.67 20.82
N GLU A 66 8.21 0.89 21.34
CA GLU A 66 8.70 2.23 21.68
C GLU A 66 9.56 2.87 20.59
N GLU A 67 9.92 2.12 19.56
CA GLU A 67 10.78 2.58 18.48
C GLU A 67 10.00 2.97 17.22
N PHE A 68 10.61 3.84 16.42
CA PHE A 68 10.12 4.19 15.09
C PHE A 68 10.97 3.53 14.02
N PHE A 69 10.36 3.26 12.88
CA PHE A 69 11.06 2.85 11.68
C PHE A 69 10.56 3.62 10.46
N VAL A 70 11.42 3.72 9.46
CA VAL A 70 11.10 4.35 8.17
C VAL A 70 10.98 3.26 7.12
N ALA A 71 9.77 3.06 6.58
CA ALA A 71 9.55 2.15 5.48
C ALA A 71 10.09 2.74 4.18
N LEU A 72 10.86 1.97 3.44
CA LEU A 72 11.39 2.32 2.13
C LEU A 72 10.42 1.87 1.03
N SER A 73 9.83 0.71 1.17
CA SER A 73 8.88 0.10 0.23
C SER A 73 8.16 -1.09 0.87
N ALA A 74 7.12 -1.61 0.19
CA ALA A 74 6.42 -2.83 0.61
C ALA A 74 6.25 -3.78 -0.58
N TYR A 75 6.25 -5.09 -0.30
CA TYR A 75 6.24 -6.18 -1.27
C TYR A 75 5.26 -7.28 -0.88
N ALA A 76 4.67 -7.94 -1.87
CA ALA A 76 3.91 -9.17 -1.66
C ALA A 76 4.81 -10.41 -1.57
N SER A 77 6.04 -10.33 -2.08
CA SER A 77 7.04 -11.40 -2.09
C SER A 77 8.15 -11.12 -1.07
N LYS A 78 8.42 -12.11 -0.20
CA LYS A 78 9.54 -12.05 0.74
C LYS A 78 10.89 -11.98 0.01
N ALA A 79 11.04 -12.73 -1.07
CA ALA A 79 12.27 -12.77 -1.85
C ALA A 79 12.61 -11.39 -2.46
N ASP A 80 11.61 -10.65 -2.95
CA ASP A 80 11.81 -9.30 -3.47
C ASP A 80 12.19 -8.33 -2.35
N ALA A 81 11.52 -8.42 -1.20
CA ALA A 81 11.85 -7.61 -0.03
C ALA A 81 13.28 -7.89 0.48
N ASP A 82 13.67 -9.17 0.60
CA ASP A 82 15.02 -9.55 1.03
C ASP A 82 16.08 -9.07 0.03
N SER A 83 15.80 -9.16 -1.29
CA SER A 83 16.69 -8.67 -2.33
C SER A 83 16.95 -7.16 -2.22
N VAL A 84 15.90 -6.39 -1.93
CA VAL A 84 16.02 -4.94 -1.78
C VAL A 84 16.68 -4.59 -0.44
N ALA A 85 16.33 -5.25 0.65
CA ALA A 85 16.97 -5.04 1.96
C ALA A 85 18.48 -5.31 1.90
N GLY A 86 18.89 -6.40 1.22
CA GLY A 86 20.31 -6.74 1.06
C GLY A 86 21.14 -5.72 0.29
N LYS A 87 20.51 -4.84 -0.48
CA LYS A 87 21.17 -3.75 -1.24
C LYS A 87 21.21 -2.43 -0.49
N ASN A 88 20.50 -2.33 0.63
CA ASN A 88 20.39 -1.10 1.42
C ASN A 88 20.93 -1.35 2.83
N SER A 89 22.10 -0.79 3.13
CA SER A 89 22.75 -0.98 4.43
C SER A 89 21.85 -0.54 5.57
N GLY A 90 21.71 -1.39 6.58
CA GLY A 90 20.85 -1.15 7.75
C GLY A 90 19.37 -1.42 7.52
N ALA A 91 18.97 -1.79 6.30
CA ALA A 91 17.58 -2.17 6.05
C ALA A 91 17.28 -3.59 6.55
N THR A 92 16.07 -3.76 7.04
CA THR A 92 15.50 -5.04 7.50
C THR A 92 14.15 -5.29 6.84
N VAL A 93 13.74 -6.54 6.80
CA VAL A 93 12.41 -6.91 6.30
C VAL A 93 11.48 -7.15 7.49
N LYS A 94 10.36 -6.44 7.51
CA LYS A 94 9.28 -6.61 8.49
C LYS A 94 8.09 -7.28 7.83
N GLU A 95 7.65 -8.41 8.38
CA GLU A 95 6.46 -9.11 7.89
C GLU A 95 5.18 -8.49 8.46
N ILE A 96 4.19 -8.31 7.61
CA ILE A 96 2.84 -7.89 7.96
C ILE A 96 1.87 -8.98 7.50
N THR A 97 1.27 -9.68 8.45
CA THR A 97 0.20 -10.64 8.17
C THR A 97 -1.15 -9.93 8.25
N LEU A 98 -1.96 -10.10 7.23
CA LEU A 98 -3.36 -9.66 7.19
C LEU A 98 -4.23 -10.79 7.75
N PRO A 99 -4.99 -10.55 8.85
CA PRO A 99 -5.92 -11.53 9.36
C PRO A 99 -7.11 -11.72 8.41
N LEU A 100 -7.80 -12.82 8.55
CA LEU A 100 -9.05 -13.04 7.84
C LEU A 100 -10.15 -12.13 8.41
N PRO A 101 -10.98 -11.48 7.58
CA PRO A 101 -12.06 -10.63 8.06
C PRO A 101 -13.15 -11.45 8.72
N GLU A 102 -13.64 -11.00 9.87
CA GLU A 102 -14.86 -11.51 10.49
C GLU A 102 -16.03 -10.57 10.22
N LEU A 103 -16.71 -10.71 9.09
CA LEU A 103 -17.80 -9.83 8.65
C LEU A 103 -19.09 -10.08 9.46
N LYS A 104 -19.02 -9.88 10.78
CA LYS A 104 -20.16 -10.02 11.69
C LYS A 104 -21.01 -8.75 11.67
N GLY A 105 -22.32 -8.93 11.57
CA GLY A 105 -23.28 -7.81 11.62
C GLY A 105 -23.38 -6.97 10.35
N ILE A 106 -22.64 -7.30 9.30
CA ILE A 106 -22.76 -6.62 8.01
C ILE A 106 -23.91 -7.23 7.22
N SER A 107 -24.81 -6.38 6.74
CA SER A 107 -26.00 -6.79 6.01
C SER A 107 -25.71 -7.39 4.64
N ASP A 108 -24.73 -6.85 3.92
CA ASP A 108 -24.25 -7.38 2.63
C ASP A 108 -22.76 -7.73 2.71
N LYS A 109 -22.48 -9.01 3.00
CA LYS A 109 -21.10 -9.52 3.08
C LYS A 109 -20.37 -9.48 1.75
N SER A 110 -21.09 -9.71 0.64
CA SER A 110 -20.46 -9.70 -0.69
C SER A 110 -19.92 -8.32 -1.04
N ALA A 111 -20.67 -7.26 -0.76
CA ALA A 111 -20.21 -5.90 -0.97
C ALA A 111 -19.01 -5.56 -0.06
N ALA A 112 -19.01 -6.05 1.18
CA ALA A 112 -17.88 -5.89 2.10
C ALA A 112 -16.63 -6.62 1.61
N GLU A 113 -16.76 -7.86 1.17
CA GLU A 113 -15.64 -8.63 0.60
C GLU A 113 -15.05 -7.98 -0.65
N GLU A 114 -15.90 -7.44 -1.54
CA GLU A 114 -15.46 -6.71 -2.73
C GLU A 114 -14.67 -5.44 -2.34
N ALA A 115 -15.18 -4.69 -1.38
CA ALA A 115 -14.49 -3.52 -0.84
C ALA A 115 -13.13 -3.89 -0.23
N LEU A 116 -13.05 -4.96 0.55
CA LEU A 116 -11.78 -5.42 1.16
C LEU A 116 -10.76 -5.91 0.12
N LYS A 117 -11.19 -6.66 -0.91
CA LYS A 117 -10.31 -7.07 -2.02
C LYS A 117 -9.70 -5.89 -2.75
N TYR A 118 -10.41 -4.77 -2.80
CA TYR A 118 -9.91 -3.58 -3.47
C TYR A 118 -8.66 -2.99 -2.80
N PHE A 119 -8.50 -3.11 -1.47
CA PHE A 119 -7.28 -2.65 -0.78
C PHE A 119 -6.04 -3.39 -1.28
N GLU A 120 -6.14 -4.70 -1.49
CA GLU A 120 -5.06 -5.51 -2.04
C GLU A 120 -4.75 -5.10 -3.48
N LYS A 121 -5.79 -4.88 -4.28
CA LYS A 121 -5.66 -4.41 -5.67
C LYS A 121 -5.00 -3.02 -5.74
N ALA A 122 -5.40 -2.09 -4.88
CA ALA A 122 -4.82 -0.76 -4.82
C ALA A 122 -3.33 -0.81 -4.41
N PHE A 123 -3.00 -1.59 -3.37
CA PHE A 123 -1.62 -1.84 -2.97
C PHE A 123 -0.77 -2.37 -4.14
N ALA A 124 -1.23 -3.43 -4.80
CA ALA A 124 -0.51 -4.06 -5.91
C ALA A 124 -0.32 -3.09 -7.08
N ALA A 125 -1.36 -2.33 -7.43
CA ALA A 125 -1.31 -1.39 -8.53
C ALA A 125 -0.37 -0.20 -8.25
N PHE A 126 -0.41 0.39 -7.06
CA PHE A 126 0.49 1.46 -6.67
C PHE A 126 1.95 0.99 -6.70
N SER A 127 2.22 -0.18 -6.14
CA SER A 127 3.55 -0.78 -6.15
C SER A 127 4.05 -1.04 -7.57
N ALA A 128 3.21 -1.62 -8.43
CA ALA A 128 3.57 -1.92 -9.82
C ALA A 128 3.81 -0.65 -10.66
N VAL A 129 2.98 0.40 -10.46
CA VAL A 129 3.17 1.68 -11.17
C VAL A 129 4.46 2.36 -10.73
N ALA A 130 4.76 2.40 -9.41
CA ALA A 130 6.02 2.95 -8.91
C ALA A 130 7.23 2.24 -9.52
N HIS A 131 7.17 0.91 -9.59
CA HIS A 131 8.23 0.10 -10.16
C HIS A 131 8.49 0.39 -11.64
N LYS A 132 7.41 0.50 -12.44
CA LYS A 132 7.52 0.82 -13.87
C LYS A 132 8.04 2.23 -14.13
N ILE A 133 7.75 3.19 -13.24
CA ILE A 133 8.34 4.53 -13.32
C ILE A 133 9.86 4.45 -13.11
N ASP A 134 10.33 3.70 -12.11
CA ASP A 134 11.77 3.56 -11.85
C ASP A 134 12.51 2.85 -12.99
N ALA A 135 11.86 1.86 -13.61
CA ALA A 135 12.40 1.17 -14.78
C ALA A 135 12.42 2.05 -16.05
N GLY A 136 11.82 3.23 -16.00
CA GLY A 136 11.64 4.09 -17.18
C GLY A 136 10.64 3.56 -18.21
N GLU A 137 9.81 2.59 -17.81
CA GLU A 137 8.81 1.95 -18.66
C GLU A 137 7.49 2.73 -18.70
N LEU A 138 7.30 3.66 -17.75
CA LEU A 138 6.05 4.38 -17.60
C LEU A 138 6.32 5.86 -17.34
N GLY A 139 5.75 6.72 -18.18
CA GLY A 139 5.77 8.16 -17.99
C GLY A 139 4.76 8.62 -16.94
N ILE A 140 4.91 9.87 -16.48
CA ILE A 140 4.05 10.47 -15.44
C ILE A 140 2.58 10.44 -15.85
N ASP A 141 2.25 10.86 -17.06
CA ASP A 141 0.86 10.97 -17.52
C ASP A 141 0.21 9.59 -17.62
N GLU A 142 0.94 8.58 -18.12
CA GLU A 142 0.44 7.22 -18.19
C GLU A 142 0.28 6.60 -16.80
N ALA A 143 1.21 6.87 -15.88
CA ALA A 143 1.10 6.47 -14.49
C ALA A 143 -0.15 7.07 -13.83
N LYS A 144 -0.37 8.38 -14.00
CA LYS A 144 -1.57 9.06 -13.49
C LYS A 144 -2.85 8.52 -14.10
N ASN A 145 -2.88 8.20 -15.40
CA ASN A 145 -4.04 7.58 -16.03
C ASN A 145 -4.37 6.20 -15.41
N LYS A 146 -3.36 5.39 -15.05
CA LYS A 146 -3.58 4.12 -14.36
C LYS A 146 -4.15 4.34 -12.95
N ILE A 147 -3.65 5.32 -12.21
CA ILE A 147 -4.19 5.67 -10.88
C ILE A 147 -5.60 6.27 -11.00
N LYS A 148 -5.88 7.05 -12.04
CA LYS A 148 -7.23 7.57 -12.30
C LYS A 148 -8.24 6.45 -12.53
N ALA A 149 -7.86 5.41 -13.30
CA ALA A 149 -8.72 4.25 -13.51
C ALA A 149 -9.02 3.51 -12.19
N LEU A 150 -8.03 3.39 -11.30
CA LEU A 150 -8.25 2.84 -9.96
C LEU A 150 -9.16 3.73 -9.11
N TYR A 151 -8.96 5.04 -9.15
CA TYR A 151 -9.83 6.00 -8.47
C TYR A 151 -11.29 5.85 -8.90
N ASP A 152 -11.54 5.80 -10.21
CA ASP A 152 -12.90 5.64 -10.76
C ASP A 152 -13.54 4.31 -10.36
N GLU A 153 -12.75 3.25 -10.28
CA GLU A 153 -13.20 1.94 -9.82
C GLU A 153 -13.62 1.97 -8.34
N ILE A 154 -12.80 2.56 -7.45
CA ILE A 154 -13.16 2.63 -6.03
C ILE A 154 -14.33 3.56 -5.77
N GLU A 155 -14.54 4.61 -6.57
CA GLU A 155 -15.76 5.40 -6.49
C GLU A 155 -17.01 4.56 -6.80
N ASN A 156 -16.93 3.64 -7.76
CA ASN A 156 -18.01 2.72 -8.06
C ASN A 156 -18.24 1.73 -6.91
N ILE A 157 -17.18 1.14 -6.36
CA ILE A 157 -17.25 0.24 -5.20
C ILE A 157 -17.86 0.97 -3.99
N LYS A 158 -17.43 2.20 -3.72
CA LYS A 158 -18.01 3.04 -2.66
C LYS A 158 -19.50 3.19 -2.82
N ARG A 159 -19.95 3.59 -4.01
CA ARG A 159 -21.36 3.82 -4.29
C ARG A 159 -22.19 2.55 -4.15
N ASP A 160 -21.70 1.43 -4.67
CA ASP A 160 -22.36 0.12 -4.55
C ASP A 160 -22.44 -0.34 -3.08
N PHE A 161 -21.33 -0.23 -2.35
CA PHE A 161 -21.28 -0.54 -0.92
C PHE A 161 -22.26 0.32 -0.11
N GLU A 162 -22.26 1.64 -0.33
CA GLU A 162 -23.18 2.56 0.37
C GLU A 162 -24.66 2.25 0.05
N GLN A 163 -24.97 1.87 -1.18
CA GLN A 163 -26.33 1.50 -1.58
C GLN A 163 -26.77 0.18 -0.92
N LYS A 164 -25.91 -0.83 -0.94
CA LYS A 164 -26.22 -2.17 -0.39
C LYS A 164 -26.24 -2.20 1.15
N THR A 165 -25.51 -1.30 1.78
CA THR A 165 -25.43 -1.16 3.24
C THR A 165 -26.14 0.07 3.79
N ALA A 166 -27.08 0.66 3.03
CA ALA A 166 -27.75 1.92 3.41
C ALA A 166 -28.50 1.86 4.75
N SER A 167 -29.04 0.69 5.11
CA SER A 167 -29.72 0.45 6.39
C SER A 167 -28.82 -0.16 7.46
N ASP A 168 -27.55 -0.40 7.15
CA ASP A 168 -26.62 -1.04 8.06
C ASP A 168 -26.03 -0.01 9.03
N THR A 169 -26.24 -0.21 10.31
CA THR A 169 -25.72 0.65 11.39
C THR A 169 -24.56 0.03 12.14
N SER A 170 -24.00 -1.09 11.64
CA SER A 170 -22.87 -1.75 12.28
C SER A 170 -21.60 -0.89 12.24
N SER A 171 -20.76 -1.05 13.26
CA SER A 171 -19.44 -0.40 13.27
C SER A 171 -18.60 -0.87 12.09
N ALA A 172 -18.68 -2.16 11.74
CA ALA A 172 -17.94 -2.76 10.65
C ALA A 172 -18.25 -2.10 9.29
N ALA A 173 -19.54 -1.88 8.96
CA ALA A 173 -19.92 -1.17 7.74
C ALA A 173 -19.39 0.27 7.73
N THR A 174 -19.42 0.96 8.87
CA THR A 174 -18.90 2.32 9.02
C THR A 174 -17.38 2.36 8.80
N GLU A 175 -16.64 1.42 9.39
CA GLU A 175 -15.18 1.35 9.26
C GLU A 175 -14.73 1.02 7.83
N ILE A 176 -15.40 0.09 7.16
CA ILE A 176 -15.15 -0.20 5.73
C ILE A 176 -15.38 1.07 4.89
N LYS A 177 -16.49 1.77 5.11
CA LYS A 177 -16.81 3.02 4.40
C LYS A 177 -15.73 4.09 4.60
N LEU A 178 -15.29 4.31 5.84
CA LEU A 178 -14.22 5.26 6.16
C LEU A 178 -12.89 4.87 5.49
N ALA A 179 -12.58 3.58 5.48
CA ALA A 179 -11.38 3.08 4.84
C ALA A 179 -11.43 3.25 3.30
N ILE A 180 -12.57 3.02 2.65
CA ILE A 180 -12.77 3.31 1.21
C ILE A 180 -12.55 4.80 0.93
N ILE A 181 -13.15 5.69 1.72
CA ILE A 181 -12.98 7.15 1.59
C ILE A 181 -11.51 7.54 1.74
N THR A 182 -10.78 6.89 2.65
CA THR A 182 -9.35 7.13 2.84
C THR A 182 -8.55 6.76 1.59
N VAL A 183 -8.82 5.60 0.98
CA VAL A 183 -8.12 5.19 -0.27
C VAL A 183 -8.47 6.10 -1.45
N LEU A 184 -9.71 6.60 -1.52
CA LEU A 184 -10.08 7.64 -2.51
C LEU A 184 -9.24 8.91 -2.32
N GLY A 185 -9.11 9.39 -1.06
CA GLY A 185 -8.26 10.54 -0.73
C GLY A 185 -6.81 10.32 -1.10
N ILE A 186 -6.26 9.14 -0.80
CA ILE A 186 -4.91 8.72 -1.18
C ILE A 186 -4.73 8.80 -2.71
N SER A 187 -5.62 8.18 -3.47
CA SER A 187 -5.56 8.17 -4.94
C SER A 187 -5.62 9.57 -5.53
N LYS A 188 -6.47 10.43 -4.96
CA LYS A 188 -6.56 11.84 -5.35
C LYS A 188 -5.25 12.58 -5.08
N ASN A 189 -4.64 12.41 -3.91
CA ASN A 189 -3.35 13.04 -3.58
C ASN A 189 -2.25 12.66 -4.58
N VAL A 190 -2.22 11.40 -5.05
CA VAL A 190 -1.28 10.97 -6.10
C VAL A 190 -1.57 11.69 -7.42
N LEU A 191 -2.84 11.85 -7.80
CA LEU A 191 -3.23 12.53 -9.03
C LEU A 191 -2.88 14.02 -9.01
N ASP A 192 -3.05 14.65 -7.86
CA ASP A 192 -2.79 16.09 -7.66
C ASP A 192 -1.30 16.40 -7.44
N GLY A 193 -0.51 15.41 -6.98
CA GLY A 193 0.92 15.51 -6.70
C GLY A 193 1.84 14.95 -7.80
N GLY A 194 3.07 14.60 -7.42
CA GLY A 194 4.00 13.84 -8.27
C GLY A 194 4.42 14.55 -9.55
N PHE A 195 5.04 15.74 -9.44
CA PHE A 195 5.43 16.56 -10.60
C PHE A 195 6.66 16.05 -11.36
N ASN A 196 7.39 15.09 -10.81
CA ASN A 196 8.50 14.42 -11.48
C ASN A 196 8.49 12.93 -11.18
N PRO A 197 9.19 12.09 -11.98
CA PRO A 197 9.13 10.63 -11.82
C PRO A 197 9.54 10.14 -10.42
N VAL A 198 10.60 10.69 -9.84
CA VAL A 198 11.10 10.30 -8.51
C VAL A 198 10.06 10.61 -7.42
N ALA A 199 9.48 11.82 -7.45
CA ALA A 199 8.46 12.21 -6.49
C ALA A 199 7.20 11.35 -6.63
N LEU A 200 6.76 11.08 -7.86
CA LEU A 200 5.59 10.24 -8.11
C LEU A 200 5.83 8.79 -7.63
N ALA A 201 6.99 8.22 -7.90
CA ALA A 201 7.34 6.88 -7.43
C ALA A 201 7.41 6.82 -5.90
N ALA A 202 7.99 7.85 -5.26
CA ALA A 202 8.01 7.96 -3.79
C ALA A 202 6.61 8.06 -3.20
N ASP A 203 5.73 8.88 -3.77
CA ASP A 203 4.33 9.01 -3.36
C ASP A 203 3.57 7.68 -3.48
N LEU A 204 3.72 6.99 -4.59
CA LEU A 204 3.10 5.69 -4.82
C LEU A 204 3.56 4.64 -3.80
N ARG A 205 4.85 4.60 -3.47
CA ARG A 205 5.39 3.73 -2.42
C ARG A 205 4.90 4.12 -1.04
N TYR A 206 4.89 5.41 -0.73
CA TYR A 206 4.36 5.90 0.55
C TYR A 206 2.92 5.45 0.75
N TYR A 207 2.08 5.66 -0.24
CA TYR A 207 0.67 5.31 -0.17
C TYR A 207 0.43 3.80 -0.25
N SER A 208 1.26 3.01 -0.94
CA SER A 208 1.15 1.55 -0.90
C SER A 208 1.40 1.01 0.51
N VAL A 209 2.40 1.52 1.23
CA VAL A 209 2.64 1.18 2.64
C VAL A 209 1.46 1.61 3.51
N GLN A 210 0.94 2.83 3.30
CA GLN A 210 -0.21 3.34 4.06
C GLN A 210 -1.47 2.49 3.84
N ILE A 211 -1.78 2.10 2.60
CA ILE A 211 -2.92 1.24 2.27
C ILE A 211 -2.78 -0.12 2.96
N LEU A 212 -1.59 -0.71 2.95
CA LEU A 212 -1.34 -1.99 3.61
C LEU A 212 -1.57 -1.92 5.13
N ILE A 213 -1.07 -0.88 5.78
CA ILE A 213 -1.26 -0.67 7.22
C ILE A 213 -2.72 -0.38 7.55
N LEU A 214 -3.39 0.43 6.72
CA LEU A 214 -4.83 0.73 6.85
C LEU A 214 -5.66 -0.57 6.73
N HIS A 215 -5.36 -1.38 5.72
CA HIS A 215 -6.04 -2.66 5.49
C HIS A 215 -5.88 -3.61 6.69
N LYS A 216 -4.65 -3.76 7.20
CA LYS A 216 -4.41 -4.57 8.42
C LYS A 216 -5.25 -4.08 9.61
N LYS A 217 -5.24 -2.77 9.89
CA LYS A 217 -6.01 -2.19 10.99
C LYS A 217 -7.50 -2.42 10.80
N LEU A 218 -8.01 -2.21 9.59
CA LEU A 218 -9.42 -2.47 9.26
C LEU A 218 -9.79 -3.93 9.55
N LEU A 219 -9.01 -4.89 9.04
CA LEU A 219 -9.26 -6.32 9.25
C LEU A 219 -9.20 -6.74 10.73
N GLN A 220 -8.40 -6.05 11.55
CA GLN A 220 -8.31 -6.29 12.99
C GLN A 220 -9.49 -5.71 13.78
N SER A 221 -10.22 -4.75 13.21
CA SER A 221 -11.37 -4.09 13.84
C SER A 221 -12.71 -4.72 13.42
N LEU A 222 -12.74 -5.52 12.37
CA LEU A 222 -13.93 -6.24 11.90
C LEU A 222 -14.19 -7.50 12.70
#